data_2b7acacd594be6310608c98aa9723aa6
#
_entry.id   2b7acacd594be6310608c98aa9723aa6
#
_cell.length_a   1.000
_cell.length_b   1.000
_cell.length_c   1.000
_cell.angle_alpha   90.00
_cell.angle_beta   90.00
_cell.angle_gamma   90.00
#
_symmetry.space_group_name_H-M   'P 1'
#
loop_
_entity.id
_entity.type
_entity.pdbx_description
1 polymer ?
#
loop_
_entity_poly.entity_id
_entity_poly.type
_entity_poly.pdbx_seq_one_letter_code
_entity_poly.pdbx_strand_id
1 'polypeptide(L)'
;FRRVLFRSLVTDEAHHGVAQTYLTIYNHFKGVFHLGVTATPDRTDEEALGQVFSTVAYDYELPDAIKDGYLCPIRQRSVEVHGLDYSRVRTTAGELNGRDLAEVLSNEQVIQQIVDATIRESNGRKTLVFTSPGFKSEGDNSFRVSERMTEIFNRHRLGCARLVMGTTPKDERAAILRDYREGHFPYLINVGVFTEGFDDPSIEVICMARATKSRSLYAQIVGRGTRPLPGVVDGVESPEERRAAIAASAKPACEVLDFEGNAGTHKLIHCADILGGNYTEKEIDLAERKVKSAASTGAPVDVTDALDQARDELRRREYFEKAKRAHIIGTAKYTTRGVDPFDMLDIDRPVRRGWDTHEPPSDPQRNLLEKFGIDPRGLTKKEANALISQCISNRKQGKATFKQQKILNKYGMGGDITFDEASRRIEAIKQNGWKKPAGAVA
;
A
#
# COMPACT_ATOMS: atom_id res chain seq x y z
N PHE A 1 46.47 14.54 -0.91
CA PHE A 1 45.09 14.11 -0.70
C PHE A 1 44.53 13.50 -1.99
N ARG A 2 44.42 12.16 -2.10
CA ARG A 2 43.65 11.50 -3.18
C ARG A 2 42.20 11.92 -3.03
N ARG A 3 41.68 12.69 -3.99
CA ARG A 3 40.23 12.94 -4.11
C ARG A 3 39.56 11.59 -4.31
N VAL A 4 38.87 11.09 -3.31
CA VAL A 4 37.93 9.99 -3.49
C VAL A 4 36.79 10.55 -4.33
N LEU A 5 36.74 10.15 -5.61
CA LEU A 5 35.65 10.53 -6.51
C LEU A 5 34.48 9.54 -6.25
N PHE A 6 33.50 9.99 -5.54
CA PHE A 6 32.24 9.26 -5.46
C PHE A 6 31.55 9.29 -6.84
N ARG A 7 31.07 8.13 -7.29
CA ARG A 7 30.35 8.00 -8.56
C ARG A 7 28.83 7.97 -8.36
N SER A 8 28.39 7.59 -7.18
CA SER A 8 26.98 7.52 -6.81
C SER A 8 26.79 7.93 -5.36
N LEU A 9 25.63 8.47 -5.08
CA LEU A 9 25.11 8.78 -3.76
C LEU A 9 23.82 7.98 -3.58
N VAL A 10 23.76 7.15 -2.54
CA VAL A 10 22.56 6.40 -2.18
C VAL A 10 21.97 7.04 -0.93
N THR A 11 20.70 7.40 -1.00
CA THR A 11 19.94 7.98 0.12
C THR A 11 18.89 6.97 0.57
N ASP A 12 19.06 6.45 1.78
CA ASP A 12 18.04 5.68 2.47
C ASP A 12 16.98 6.62 3.07
N GLU A 13 15.76 6.12 3.25
CA GLU A 13 14.59 6.92 3.65
C GLU A 13 14.48 8.22 2.83
N ALA A 14 14.56 8.05 1.50
CA ALA A 14 14.65 9.16 0.55
C ALA A 14 13.43 10.12 0.59
N HIS A 15 12.34 9.74 1.25
CA HIS A 15 11.21 10.63 1.53
C HIS A 15 11.60 11.84 2.41
N HIS A 16 12.72 11.77 3.14
CA HIS A 16 13.32 12.91 3.83
C HIS A 16 14.22 13.77 2.94
N GLY A 17 14.45 13.38 1.70
CA GLY A 17 15.44 14.01 0.77
C GLY A 17 15.22 15.49 0.48
N VAL A 18 14.01 16.01 0.74
CA VAL A 18 13.66 17.43 0.59
C VAL A 18 14.06 18.29 1.80
N ALA A 19 14.49 17.69 2.91
CA ALA A 19 14.94 18.46 4.05
C ALA A 19 16.26 19.20 3.72
N GLN A 20 16.43 20.40 4.28
CA GLN A 20 17.57 21.29 3.97
C GLN A 20 18.94 20.63 4.14
N THR A 21 19.06 19.72 5.11
CA THR A 21 20.31 18.95 5.34
C THR A 21 20.64 18.05 4.16
N TYR A 22 19.65 17.34 3.60
CA TYR A 22 19.83 16.48 2.43
C TYR A 22 20.11 17.29 1.17
N LEU A 23 19.39 18.41 0.95
CA LEU A 23 19.64 19.31 -0.17
C LEU A 23 21.04 19.87 -0.14
N THR A 24 21.59 20.15 1.04
CA THR A 24 22.99 20.59 1.18
C THR A 24 23.95 19.51 0.74
N ILE A 25 23.72 18.25 1.10
CA ILE A 25 24.52 17.09 0.68
C ILE A 25 24.44 16.92 -0.85
N TYR A 26 23.24 16.92 -1.42
CA TYR A 26 23.03 16.76 -2.86
C TYR A 26 23.72 17.88 -3.65
N ASN A 27 23.66 19.11 -3.17
CA ASN A 27 24.36 20.25 -3.77
C ASN A 27 25.88 20.13 -3.69
N HIS A 28 26.42 19.50 -2.64
CA HIS A 28 27.86 19.25 -2.52
C HIS A 28 28.33 18.18 -3.52
N PHE A 29 27.53 17.16 -3.77
CA PHE A 29 27.86 16.06 -4.68
C PHE A 29 27.23 16.24 -6.08
N LYS A 30 27.22 17.47 -6.61
CA LYS A 30 26.73 17.72 -7.97
C LYS A 30 27.52 16.91 -9.00
N GLY A 31 26.78 16.26 -9.92
CA GLY A 31 27.38 15.48 -11.02
C GLY A 31 27.67 14.02 -10.70
N VAL A 32 27.25 13.52 -9.52
CA VAL A 32 27.20 12.07 -9.23
C VAL A 32 25.80 11.53 -9.48
N PHE A 33 25.71 10.21 -9.70
CA PHE A 33 24.40 9.54 -9.80
C PHE A 33 23.75 9.48 -8.42
N HIS A 34 22.48 9.92 -8.32
CA HIS A 34 21.72 9.88 -7.09
C HIS A 34 20.66 8.77 -7.16
N LEU A 35 20.68 7.86 -6.19
CA LEU A 35 19.67 6.83 -5.97
C LEU A 35 18.99 7.06 -4.61
N GLY A 36 17.69 7.26 -4.61
CA GLY A 36 16.88 7.30 -3.40
C GLY A 36 16.15 5.97 -3.20
N VAL A 37 16.18 5.43 -1.99
CA VAL A 37 15.42 4.26 -1.58
C VAL A 37 14.48 4.65 -0.44
N THR A 38 13.22 4.29 -0.51
CA THR A 38 12.23 4.54 0.53
C THR A 38 11.14 3.48 0.52
N ALA A 39 10.68 3.08 1.68
CA ALA A 39 9.52 2.20 1.82
C ALA A 39 8.20 2.92 1.59
N THR A 40 8.18 4.25 1.68
CA THR A 40 6.96 5.07 1.66
C THR A 40 7.19 6.33 0.82
N PRO A 41 7.03 6.24 -0.52
CA PRO A 41 7.21 7.39 -1.40
C PRO A 41 6.11 8.45 -1.25
N ASP A 42 4.95 8.07 -0.70
CA ASP A 42 3.78 8.93 -0.55
C ASP A 42 3.95 9.88 0.66
N ARG A 43 4.60 11.00 0.45
CA ARG A 43 4.62 12.09 1.42
C ARG A 43 3.64 13.17 0.99
N THR A 44 3.09 13.91 1.97
CA THR A 44 2.24 15.10 1.73
C THR A 44 2.91 16.17 0.86
N ASP A 45 4.23 16.10 0.68
CA ASP A 45 5.04 16.97 -0.21
C ASP A 45 5.52 16.21 -1.47
N GLU A 46 4.62 15.54 -2.17
CA GLU A 46 4.92 14.77 -3.40
C GLU A 46 5.64 15.61 -4.48
N GLU A 47 5.28 16.87 -4.62
CA GLU A 47 5.96 17.82 -5.52
C GLU A 47 7.44 17.99 -5.14
N ALA A 48 7.77 17.80 -3.87
CA ALA A 48 9.11 18.03 -3.38
C ALA A 48 10.10 16.90 -3.74
N LEU A 49 9.67 15.63 -3.71
CA LEU A 49 10.53 14.51 -4.16
C LEU A 49 10.87 14.59 -5.64
N GLY A 50 9.94 15.06 -6.46
CA GLY A 50 10.15 15.32 -7.89
C GLY A 50 11.22 16.40 -8.17
N GLN A 51 11.51 17.27 -7.20
CA GLN A 51 12.59 18.26 -7.31
C GLN A 51 13.98 17.64 -7.12
N VAL A 52 14.07 16.52 -6.41
CA VAL A 52 15.33 15.83 -6.09
C VAL A 52 15.58 14.63 -7.00
N PHE A 53 14.56 13.82 -7.22
CA PHE A 53 14.63 12.59 -8.01
C PHE A 53 13.79 12.73 -9.28
N SER A 54 14.42 12.60 -10.43
CA SER A 54 13.78 12.84 -11.74
C SER A 54 12.85 11.70 -12.20
N THR A 55 13.05 10.49 -11.68
CA THR A 55 12.31 9.28 -12.10
C THR A 55 12.23 8.27 -10.98
N VAL A 56 11.13 7.48 -10.97
CA VAL A 56 11.05 6.24 -10.19
C VAL A 56 11.61 5.12 -11.05
N ALA A 57 12.72 4.55 -10.62
CA ALA A 57 13.39 3.47 -11.34
C ALA A 57 12.71 2.11 -11.13
N TYR A 58 12.25 1.86 -9.92
CA TYR A 58 11.59 0.63 -9.53
C TYR A 58 10.59 0.91 -8.41
N ASP A 59 9.45 0.24 -8.45
CA ASP A 59 8.39 0.32 -7.47
C ASP A 59 7.96 -1.10 -7.08
N TYR A 60 8.10 -1.41 -5.79
CA TYR A 60 7.76 -2.71 -5.23
C TYR A 60 6.98 -2.51 -3.93
N GLU A 61 5.69 -2.66 -4.02
CA GLU A 61 4.79 -2.33 -2.92
C GLU A 61 4.64 -3.47 -1.92
N LEU A 62 4.14 -3.12 -0.74
CA LEU A 62 3.85 -4.08 0.33
C LEU A 62 2.94 -5.24 -0.14
N PRO A 63 1.87 -5.01 -0.92
CA PRO A 63 1.06 -6.11 -1.48
C PRO A 63 1.85 -7.06 -2.37
N ASP A 64 2.77 -6.53 -3.20
CA ASP A 64 3.59 -7.34 -4.09
C ASP A 64 4.55 -8.23 -3.29
N ALA A 65 5.17 -7.67 -2.24
CA ALA A 65 6.06 -8.42 -1.36
C ALA A 65 5.33 -9.53 -0.57
N ILE A 66 4.08 -9.31 -0.18
CA ILE A 66 3.22 -10.34 0.44
C ILE A 66 2.85 -11.41 -0.60
N LYS A 67 2.43 -11.01 -1.78
CA LYS A 67 2.07 -11.92 -2.88
C LYS A 67 3.25 -12.78 -3.30
N ASP A 68 4.44 -12.20 -3.36
CA ASP A 68 5.67 -12.93 -3.69
C ASP A 68 6.21 -13.78 -2.51
N GLY A 69 5.59 -13.69 -1.33
CA GLY A 69 5.96 -14.47 -0.15
C GLY A 69 7.25 -14.03 0.54
N TYR A 70 7.68 -12.79 0.33
CA TYR A 70 8.77 -12.19 1.10
C TYR A 70 8.31 -11.60 2.42
N LEU A 71 7.02 -11.31 2.54
CA LEU A 71 6.40 -10.80 3.77
C LEU A 71 5.20 -11.67 4.16
N CYS A 72 4.92 -11.72 5.46
CA CYS A 72 3.74 -12.38 6.00
C CYS A 72 2.46 -11.65 5.58
N PRO A 73 1.36 -12.36 5.31
CA PRO A 73 0.06 -11.75 5.12
C PRO A 73 -0.38 -10.96 6.35
N ILE A 74 -1.19 -9.92 6.13
CA ILE A 74 -1.69 -9.05 7.18
C ILE A 74 -3.13 -9.45 7.50
N ARG A 75 -3.39 -9.78 8.76
CA ARG A 75 -4.72 -10.02 9.29
C ARG A 75 -5.12 -8.87 10.21
N GLN A 76 -6.15 -8.15 9.85
CA GLN A 76 -6.68 -7.06 10.66
C GLN A 76 -7.82 -7.53 11.55
N ARG A 77 -7.80 -7.07 12.78
CA ARG A 77 -8.89 -7.16 13.73
C ARG A 77 -9.27 -5.76 14.18
N SER A 78 -10.45 -5.32 13.82
CA SER A 78 -11.02 -4.07 14.31
C SER A 78 -11.65 -4.28 15.67
N VAL A 79 -11.32 -3.41 16.61
CA VAL A 79 -11.84 -3.44 17.99
C VAL A 79 -12.55 -2.13 18.27
N GLU A 80 -13.85 -2.17 18.49
CA GLU A 80 -14.61 -0.98 18.89
C GLU A 80 -14.33 -0.64 20.35
N VAL A 81 -13.99 0.63 20.62
CA VAL A 81 -13.65 1.15 21.93
C VAL A 81 -14.67 2.22 22.34
N HIS A 82 -15.43 1.94 23.37
CA HIS A 82 -16.42 2.89 23.86
C HIS A 82 -15.77 4.12 24.50
N GLY A 83 -16.21 5.30 24.06
CA GLY A 83 -15.70 6.57 24.54
C GLY A 83 -14.44 7.04 23.79
N LEU A 84 -13.97 6.32 22.80
CA LEU A 84 -12.89 6.76 21.91
C LEU A 84 -13.48 7.67 20.81
N ASP A 85 -13.27 8.99 20.95
CA ASP A 85 -13.84 10.00 20.06
C ASP A 85 -12.78 10.94 19.48
N TYR A 86 -12.48 10.75 18.20
CA TYR A 86 -11.54 11.55 17.43
C TYR A 86 -12.19 12.75 16.73
N SER A 87 -13.52 12.92 16.80
CA SER A 87 -14.26 13.92 16.03
C SER A 87 -13.82 15.37 16.32
N ARG A 88 -13.26 15.61 17.50
CA ARG A 88 -12.79 16.93 17.95
C ARG A 88 -11.28 17.12 17.83
N VAL A 89 -10.54 16.09 17.43
CA VAL A 89 -9.08 16.16 17.25
C VAL A 89 -8.76 17.02 16.04
N ARG A 90 -7.97 18.05 16.21
CA ARG A 90 -7.56 18.92 15.09
C ARG A 90 -6.58 18.21 14.16
N THR A 91 -6.52 18.67 12.92
CA THR A 91 -5.50 18.25 11.96
C THR A 91 -4.42 19.31 11.86
N THR A 92 -3.15 18.92 11.97
CA THR A 92 -1.98 19.80 11.84
C THR A 92 -1.02 19.18 10.83
N ALA A 93 -0.65 19.91 9.78
CA ALA A 93 0.23 19.42 8.71
C ALA A 93 -0.21 18.05 8.12
N GLY A 94 -1.53 17.85 7.91
CA GLY A 94 -2.07 16.62 7.33
C GLY A 94 -2.26 15.46 8.32
N GLU A 95 -1.77 15.55 9.55
CA GLU A 95 -1.87 14.49 10.58
C GLU A 95 -2.74 14.95 11.76
N LEU A 96 -3.23 14.02 12.57
CA LEU A 96 -3.95 14.30 13.79
C LEU A 96 -3.03 15.03 14.79
N ASN A 97 -3.55 16.11 15.40
CA ASN A 97 -2.77 16.86 16.38
C ASN A 97 -2.44 15.97 17.58
N GLY A 98 -1.14 15.81 17.86
CA GLY A 98 -0.65 14.89 18.89
C GLY A 98 -1.14 15.22 20.32
N ARG A 99 -1.39 16.51 20.62
CA ARG A 99 -1.91 16.93 21.93
C ARG A 99 -3.37 16.52 22.08
N ASP A 100 -4.21 16.86 21.09
CA ASP A 100 -5.63 16.53 21.11
C ASP A 100 -5.84 15.01 21.10
N LEU A 101 -4.99 14.27 20.34
CA LEU A 101 -4.99 12.82 20.31
C LEU A 101 -4.64 12.22 21.69
N ALA A 102 -3.65 12.79 22.36
CA ALA A 102 -3.28 12.35 23.71
C ALA A 102 -4.39 12.65 24.75
N GLU A 103 -5.12 13.74 24.59
CA GLU A 103 -6.27 14.06 25.43
C GLU A 103 -7.39 13.02 25.30
N VAL A 104 -7.75 12.65 24.06
CA VAL A 104 -8.73 11.59 23.79
C VAL A 104 -8.29 10.25 24.39
N LEU A 105 -7.02 9.90 24.25
CA LEU A 105 -6.46 8.65 24.78
C LEU A 105 -6.18 8.71 26.28
N SER A 106 -6.27 9.87 26.95
CA SER A 106 -6.01 10.00 28.39
C SER A 106 -7.14 9.45 29.27
N ASN A 107 -8.30 9.16 28.71
CA ASN A 107 -9.40 8.54 29.43
C ASN A 107 -9.02 7.11 29.88
N GLU A 108 -8.99 6.90 31.19
CA GLU A 108 -8.57 5.62 31.77
C GLU A 108 -9.42 4.44 31.29
N GLN A 109 -10.73 4.64 31.10
CA GLN A 109 -11.61 3.60 30.57
C GLN A 109 -11.25 3.20 29.14
N VAL A 110 -10.86 4.20 28.31
CA VAL A 110 -10.39 3.95 26.93
C VAL A 110 -9.09 3.16 26.96
N ILE A 111 -8.12 3.57 27.76
CA ILE A 111 -6.84 2.83 27.88
C ILE A 111 -7.08 1.41 28.39
N GLN A 112 -7.94 1.23 29.40
CA GLN A 112 -8.26 -0.10 29.93
C GLN A 112 -8.86 -1.01 28.86
N GLN A 113 -9.83 -0.52 28.08
CA GLN A 113 -10.44 -1.30 26.99
C GLN A 113 -9.40 -1.70 25.93
N ILE A 114 -8.49 -0.77 25.54
CA ILE A 114 -7.42 -1.05 24.58
C ILE A 114 -6.49 -2.14 25.12
N VAL A 115 -6.07 -2.04 26.39
CA VAL A 115 -5.18 -3.02 27.02
C VAL A 115 -5.85 -4.38 27.15
N ASP A 116 -7.07 -4.43 27.66
CA ASP A 116 -7.83 -5.68 27.84
C ASP A 116 -8.02 -6.41 26.52
N ALA A 117 -8.43 -5.66 25.49
CA ALA A 117 -8.57 -6.22 24.15
C ALA A 117 -7.20 -6.69 23.58
N THR A 118 -6.12 -5.92 23.77
CA THR A 118 -4.80 -6.33 23.31
C THR A 118 -4.37 -7.64 23.99
N ILE A 119 -4.53 -7.76 25.30
CA ILE A 119 -4.16 -8.97 26.05
C ILE A 119 -4.97 -10.17 25.55
N ARG A 120 -6.30 -10.01 25.42
CA ARG A 120 -7.19 -11.07 24.99
C ARG A 120 -6.88 -11.54 23.56
N GLU A 121 -6.75 -10.61 22.63
CA GLU A 121 -6.61 -10.94 21.20
C GLU A 121 -5.18 -11.37 20.85
N SER A 122 -4.17 -10.80 21.49
CA SER A 122 -2.78 -11.25 21.28
C SER A 122 -2.51 -12.62 21.90
N ASN A 123 -3.24 -12.99 22.96
CA ASN A 123 -3.06 -14.26 23.66
C ASN A 123 -1.61 -14.54 24.06
N GLY A 124 -0.91 -13.52 24.56
CA GLY A 124 0.48 -13.62 25.00
C GLY A 124 1.52 -13.69 23.88
N ARG A 125 1.13 -13.57 22.62
CA ARG A 125 2.05 -13.46 21.49
C ARG A 125 2.84 -12.15 21.56
N LYS A 126 4.02 -12.16 20.97
CA LYS A 126 4.92 -11.00 20.94
C LYS A 126 4.27 -9.83 20.22
N THR A 127 3.99 -8.77 20.96
CA THR A 127 3.19 -7.61 20.52
C THR A 127 3.97 -6.31 20.62
N LEU A 128 3.99 -5.54 19.54
CA LEU A 128 4.53 -4.19 19.50
C LEU A 128 3.37 -3.19 19.54
N VAL A 129 3.32 -2.37 20.59
CA VAL A 129 2.23 -1.41 20.85
C VAL A 129 2.68 0.00 20.47
N PHE A 130 1.98 0.64 19.55
CA PHE A 130 2.18 2.04 19.16
C PHE A 130 1.12 2.92 19.80
N THR A 131 1.56 3.89 20.61
CA THR A 131 0.66 4.80 21.32
C THR A 131 1.14 6.24 21.26
N SER A 132 0.33 7.17 21.76
CA SER A 132 0.69 8.58 21.92
C SER A 132 1.53 8.80 23.18
N PRO A 133 2.46 9.76 23.17
CA PRO A 133 3.25 10.10 24.36
C PRO A 133 2.40 10.62 25.53
N GLY A 134 1.25 11.28 25.23
CA GLY A 134 0.59 12.11 26.20
C GLY A 134 1.40 13.37 26.52
N PHE A 135 0.76 14.36 27.15
CA PHE A 135 1.42 15.58 27.60
C PHE A 135 1.30 15.71 29.12
N LYS A 136 2.40 16.07 29.79
CA LYS A 136 2.35 16.63 31.14
C LYS A 136 2.22 18.15 31.03
N SER A 137 1.17 18.75 31.61
CA SER A 137 1.18 20.16 31.93
C SER A 137 2.06 20.38 33.16
N GLU A 138 2.82 21.47 33.22
CA GLU A 138 3.50 21.85 34.47
C GLU A 138 2.45 22.01 35.58
N GLY A 139 2.62 21.25 36.67
CA GLY A 139 1.72 21.24 37.82
C GLY A 139 0.60 20.21 37.81
N ASP A 140 0.48 19.37 36.76
CA ASP A 140 -0.55 18.38 36.68
C ASP A 140 0.01 16.96 36.95
N ASN A 141 -0.69 16.21 37.82
CA ASN A 141 -0.44 14.77 38.06
C ASN A 141 -0.93 13.85 36.93
N SER A 142 -1.24 14.41 35.76
CA SER A 142 -1.69 13.63 34.62
C SER A 142 -0.59 12.69 34.13
N PHE A 143 -0.92 11.42 34.12
CA PHE A 143 -0.05 10.37 33.60
C PHE A 143 0.08 10.52 32.07
N ARG A 144 1.29 10.26 31.56
CA ARG A 144 1.44 10.05 30.12
C ARG A 144 0.64 8.81 29.71
N VAL A 145 -0.06 8.88 28.59
CA VAL A 145 -0.86 7.75 28.07
C VAL A 145 -0.05 6.48 28.02
N SER A 146 1.19 6.55 27.51
CA SER A 146 2.10 5.41 27.39
C SER A 146 2.52 4.81 28.73
N GLU A 147 2.78 5.63 29.74
CA GLU A 147 3.13 5.19 31.10
C GLU A 147 1.94 4.49 31.77
N ARG A 148 0.73 5.10 31.63
CA ARG A 148 -0.50 4.52 32.18
C ARG A 148 -0.86 3.20 31.50
N MET A 149 -0.74 3.13 30.17
CA MET A 149 -0.96 1.90 29.42
C MET A 149 -0.02 0.79 29.91
N THR A 150 1.26 1.10 30.09
CA THR A 150 2.27 0.15 30.59
C THR A 150 1.92 -0.34 31.99
N GLU A 151 1.48 0.57 32.87
CA GLU A 151 1.03 0.22 34.22
C GLU A 151 -0.15 -0.73 34.20
N ILE A 152 -1.16 -0.48 33.36
CA ILE A 152 -2.36 -1.32 33.25
C ILE A 152 -1.97 -2.72 32.73
N PHE A 153 -1.12 -2.84 31.71
CA PHE A 153 -0.60 -4.14 31.30
C PHE A 153 0.05 -4.89 32.45
N ASN A 154 0.90 -4.22 33.23
CA ASN A 154 1.61 -4.82 34.36
C ASN A 154 0.71 -5.13 35.56
N ARG A 155 -0.49 -4.55 35.67
CA ARG A 155 -1.52 -4.97 36.64
C ARG A 155 -2.09 -6.36 36.33
N HIS A 156 -2.24 -6.70 35.02
CA HIS A 156 -2.69 -8.04 34.63
C HIS A 156 -1.63 -9.12 34.92
N ARG A 157 -0.37 -8.82 34.62
CA ARG A 157 0.75 -9.69 34.92
C ARG A 157 2.01 -8.86 35.11
N LEU A 158 2.61 -8.92 36.31
CA LEU A 158 3.79 -8.14 36.65
C LEU A 158 4.95 -8.41 35.66
N GLY A 159 5.51 -7.33 35.11
CA GLY A 159 6.64 -7.39 34.19
C GLY A 159 6.30 -7.82 32.76
N CYS A 160 5.00 -7.96 32.41
CA CYS A 160 4.62 -8.36 31.04
C CYS A 160 4.76 -7.26 29.99
N ALA A 161 4.94 -6.01 30.41
CA ALA A 161 5.06 -4.87 29.51
C ALA A 161 6.20 -3.93 29.90
N ARG A 162 6.90 -3.42 28.90
CA ARG A 162 7.90 -2.35 29.05
C ARG A 162 7.71 -1.25 28.03
N LEU A 163 8.06 -0.03 28.42
CA LEU A 163 7.93 1.19 27.63
C LEU A 163 9.29 1.66 27.13
N VAL A 164 9.36 2.02 25.85
CA VAL A 164 10.49 2.72 25.23
C VAL A 164 10.01 4.02 24.61
N MET A 165 10.66 5.11 24.96
CA MET A 165 10.43 6.45 24.41
C MET A 165 11.72 7.06 23.88
N GLY A 166 11.62 8.19 23.16
CA GLY A 166 12.79 8.95 22.71
C GLY A 166 13.74 9.35 23.85
N THR A 167 13.20 9.56 25.04
CA THR A 167 13.94 9.93 26.28
C THR A 167 14.56 8.74 27.01
N THR A 168 14.25 7.49 26.64
CA THR A 168 14.83 6.29 27.25
C THR A 168 16.35 6.24 26.99
N PRO A 169 17.20 6.12 28.02
CA PRO A 169 18.64 6.03 27.85
C PRO A 169 19.05 4.88 26.91
N LYS A 170 20.14 5.06 26.15
CA LYS A 170 20.55 4.08 25.13
C LYS A 170 20.81 2.68 25.71
N ASP A 171 21.47 2.60 26.86
CA ASP A 171 21.81 1.31 27.50
C ASP A 171 20.56 0.60 28.03
N GLU A 172 19.65 1.35 28.66
CA GLU A 172 18.35 0.83 29.10
C GLU A 172 17.51 0.36 27.92
N ARG A 173 17.45 1.14 26.85
CA ARG A 173 16.77 0.74 25.61
C ARG A 173 17.35 -0.55 25.04
N ALA A 174 18.68 -0.64 24.97
CA ALA A 174 19.35 -1.86 24.49
C ALA A 174 19.03 -3.10 25.35
N ALA A 175 18.96 -2.93 26.67
CA ALA A 175 18.57 -4.00 27.60
C ALA A 175 17.11 -4.43 27.39
N ILE A 176 16.18 -3.46 27.31
CA ILE A 176 14.75 -3.74 27.06
C ILE A 176 14.56 -4.49 25.72
N LEU A 177 15.24 -4.07 24.66
CA LEU A 177 15.11 -4.70 23.35
C LEU A 177 15.71 -6.11 23.32
N ARG A 178 16.80 -6.35 24.02
CA ARG A 178 17.36 -7.71 24.20
C ARG A 178 16.37 -8.61 24.90
N ASP A 179 15.86 -8.19 26.07
CA ASP A 179 14.89 -8.94 26.86
C ASP A 179 13.61 -9.24 26.07
N TYR A 180 13.17 -8.29 25.22
CA TYR A 180 12.01 -8.48 24.34
C TYR A 180 12.29 -9.52 23.25
N ARG A 181 13.46 -9.46 22.59
CA ARG A 181 13.87 -10.46 21.60
C ARG A 181 13.99 -11.86 22.21
N GLU A 182 14.48 -11.96 23.42
CA GLU A 182 14.59 -13.22 24.16
C GLU A 182 13.24 -13.73 24.70
N GLY A 183 12.16 -12.94 24.55
CA GLY A 183 10.80 -13.35 24.94
C GLY A 183 10.52 -13.25 26.44
N HIS A 184 11.30 -12.50 27.21
CA HIS A 184 11.09 -12.33 28.63
C HIS A 184 9.77 -11.61 28.96
N PHE A 185 9.24 -10.83 28.04
CA PHE A 185 7.93 -10.19 28.13
C PHE A 185 7.28 -10.02 26.75
N PRO A 186 5.94 -10.10 26.62
CA PRO A 186 5.26 -10.07 25.32
C PRO A 186 4.93 -8.66 24.80
N TYR A 187 4.78 -7.64 25.67
CA TYR A 187 4.25 -6.33 25.27
C TYR A 187 5.35 -5.27 25.30
N LEU A 188 5.80 -4.82 24.13
CA LEU A 188 6.71 -3.69 23.99
C LEU A 188 5.91 -2.45 23.56
N ILE A 189 5.80 -1.47 24.47
CA ILE A 189 5.08 -0.23 24.22
C ILE A 189 6.08 0.81 23.75
N ASN A 190 5.76 1.52 22.68
CA ASN A 190 6.64 2.56 22.16
C ASN A 190 5.88 3.83 21.74
N VAL A 191 6.65 4.92 21.74
CA VAL A 191 6.18 6.24 21.33
C VAL A 191 7.14 6.79 20.29
N GLY A 192 6.81 6.61 19.00
CA GLY A 192 7.55 7.21 17.88
C GLY A 192 9.02 6.78 17.73
N VAL A 193 9.44 5.70 18.42
CA VAL A 193 10.86 5.26 18.40
C VAL A 193 11.09 4.14 17.38
N PHE A 194 10.11 3.27 17.18
CA PHE A 194 10.26 2.08 16.35
C PHE A 194 9.52 2.19 15.01
N THR A 195 9.19 3.38 14.60
CA THR A 195 8.68 3.64 13.24
C THR A 195 9.77 3.38 12.20
N GLU A 196 11.02 3.67 12.52
CA GLU A 196 12.18 3.46 11.67
C GLU A 196 13.28 2.68 12.40
N GLY A 197 14.11 1.91 11.67
CA GLY A 197 15.34 1.30 12.19
C GLY A 197 15.19 0.16 13.21
N PHE A 198 13.98 -0.24 13.59
CA PHE A 198 13.77 -1.39 14.50
C PHE A 198 13.42 -2.65 13.72
N ASP A 199 14.15 -3.71 13.95
CA ASP A 199 13.98 -5.02 13.31
C ASP A 199 13.89 -6.14 14.33
N ASP A 200 12.72 -6.80 14.37
CA ASP A 200 12.51 -8.05 15.10
C ASP A 200 11.48 -8.92 14.35
N PRO A 201 11.91 -9.92 13.58
CA PRO A 201 11.02 -10.79 12.81
C PRO A 201 10.03 -11.59 13.68
N SER A 202 10.30 -11.72 14.97
CA SER A 202 9.47 -12.49 15.91
C SER A 202 8.22 -11.73 16.38
N ILE A 203 8.02 -10.47 15.98
CA ILE A 203 6.79 -9.71 16.28
C ILE A 203 5.63 -10.34 15.51
N GLU A 204 4.62 -10.80 16.21
CA GLU A 204 3.43 -11.44 15.65
C GLU A 204 2.23 -10.51 15.58
N VAL A 205 2.16 -9.54 16.52
CA VAL A 205 1.02 -8.64 16.67
C VAL A 205 1.48 -7.19 16.68
N ILE A 206 0.84 -6.35 15.88
CA ILE A 206 0.94 -4.89 15.93
C ILE A 206 -0.31 -4.33 16.57
N CYS A 207 -0.17 -3.59 17.65
CA CYS A 207 -1.27 -2.91 18.31
C CYS A 207 -1.23 -1.41 17.97
N MET A 208 -2.23 -0.96 17.20
CA MET A 208 -2.39 0.44 16.76
C MET A 208 -3.21 1.21 17.80
N ALA A 209 -2.62 1.45 19.00
CA ALA A 209 -3.28 2.21 20.06
C ALA A 209 -3.24 3.74 19.82
N ARG A 210 -3.10 4.16 18.58
CA ARG A 210 -3.22 5.54 18.11
C ARG A 210 -3.73 5.57 16.68
N ALA A 211 -4.70 6.42 16.42
CA ALA A 211 -5.13 6.68 15.05
C ALA A 211 -4.11 7.56 14.31
N THR A 212 -4.06 7.43 12.98
CA THR A 212 -3.25 8.28 12.09
C THR A 212 -3.98 8.56 10.78
N LYS A 213 -3.66 9.69 10.15
CA LYS A 213 -4.06 10.04 8.79
C LYS A 213 -2.90 9.81 7.79
N SER A 214 -1.72 9.46 8.28
CA SER A 214 -0.54 9.22 7.46
C SER A 214 -0.46 7.76 7.01
N ARG A 215 -0.65 7.51 5.72
CA ARG A 215 -0.47 6.20 5.09
C ARG A 215 0.96 5.70 5.28
N SER A 216 1.93 6.60 5.11
CA SER A 216 3.35 6.31 5.30
C SER A 216 3.63 5.80 6.71
N LEU A 217 3.21 6.55 7.74
CA LEU A 217 3.40 6.15 9.14
C LEU A 217 2.72 4.81 9.44
N TYR A 218 1.49 4.61 8.97
CA TYR A 218 0.77 3.36 9.18
C TYR A 218 1.48 2.18 8.52
N ALA A 219 1.94 2.35 7.26
CA ALA A 219 2.68 1.31 6.54
C ALA A 219 4.01 0.97 7.22
N GLN A 220 4.76 1.96 7.70
CA GLN A 220 6.00 1.74 8.47
C GLN A 220 5.75 0.94 9.75
N ILE A 221 4.70 1.30 10.50
CA ILE A 221 4.32 0.60 11.73
C ILE A 221 3.95 -0.87 11.44
N VAL A 222 3.02 -1.10 10.51
CA VAL A 222 2.56 -2.45 10.17
C VAL A 222 3.68 -3.28 9.56
N GLY A 223 4.53 -2.68 8.75
CA GLY A 223 5.71 -3.31 8.16
C GLY A 223 6.67 -3.93 9.17
N ARG A 224 6.70 -3.43 10.43
CA ARG A 224 7.52 -4.05 11.51
C ARG A 224 7.09 -5.46 11.86
N GLY A 225 5.80 -5.79 11.68
CA GLY A 225 5.25 -7.11 11.96
C GLY A 225 5.23 -8.06 10.77
N THR A 226 5.46 -7.60 9.55
CA THR A 226 5.26 -8.44 8.35
C THR A 226 6.44 -9.35 8.01
N ARG A 227 7.61 -9.20 8.62
CA ARG A 227 8.77 -10.04 8.31
C ARG A 227 8.55 -11.49 8.72
N PRO A 228 8.83 -12.48 7.84
CA PRO A 228 8.85 -13.89 8.22
C PRO A 228 9.92 -14.17 9.26
N LEU A 229 9.77 -15.28 9.98
CA LEU A 229 10.83 -15.76 10.87
C LEU A 229 12.09 -16.13 10.06
N PRO A 230 13.29 -15.96 10.61
CA PRO A 230 14.55 -16.32 9.94
C PRO A 230 14.53 -17.78 9.49
N GLY A 231 15.04 -18.05 8.30
CA GLY A 231 15.12 -19.40 7.73
C GLY A 231 13.83 -19.91 7.08
N VAL A 232 12.70 -19.21 7.20
CA VAL A 232 11.42 -19.69 6.65
C VAL A 232 11.38 -19.55 5.13
N VAL A 233 11.88 -18.44 4.59
CA VAL A 233 11.84 -18.15 3.14
C VAL A 233 13.22 -18.12 2.50
N ASP A 234 14.27 -18.32 3.29
CA ASP A 234 15.65 -18.25 2.82
C ASP A 234 15.95 -19.41 1.88
N GLY A 235 16.43 -19.10 0.66
CA GLY A 235 16.75 -20.10 -0.35
C GLY A 235 15.54 -20.73 -1.06
N VAL A 236 14.32 -20.26 -0.78
CA VAL A 236 13.10 -20.70 -1.46
C VAL A 236 12.87 -19.81 -2.70
N GLU A 237 12.86 -20.41 -3.90
CA GLU A 237 12.83 -19.64 -5.16
C GLU A 237 11.41 -19.24 -5.59
N SER A 238 10.42 -20.13 -5.40
CA SER A 238 9.06 -19.87 -5.90
C SER A 238 8.21 -19.09 -4.90
N PRO A 239 7.41 -18.11 -5.37
CA PRO A 239 6.46 -17.37 -4.53
C PRO A 239 5.46 -18.28 -3.81
N GLU A 240 4.98 -19.31 -4.47
CA GLU A 240 4.02 -20.30 -3.93
C GLU A 240 4.62 -21.07 -2.75
N GLU A 241 5.87 -21.53 -2.91
CA GLU A 241 6.58 -22.26 -1.86
C GLU A 241 6.90 -21.37 -0.67
N ARG A 242 7.31 -20.10 -0.91
CA ARG A 242 7.51 -19.14 0.18
C ARG A 242 6.24 -18.89 0.98
N ARG A 243 5.11 -18.67 0.30
CA ARG A 243 3.81 -18.48 0.99
C ARG A 243 3.41 -19.74 1.77
N ALA A 244 3.61 -20.92 1.20
CA ALA A 244 3.34 -22.18 1.89
C ALA A 244 4.23 -22.35 3.13
N ALA A 245 5.53 -22.01 3.02
CA ALA A 245 6.47 -22.04 4.15
C ALA A 245 6.06 -21.07 5.26
N ILE A 246 5.67 -19.85 4.91
CA ILE A 246 5.14 -18.87 5.89
C ILE A 246 3.89 -19.42 6.57
N ALA A 247 2.93 -19.94 5.81
CA ALA A 247 1.67 -20.47 6.34
C ALA A 247 1.89 -21.66 7.28
N ALA A 248 2.93 -22.46 7.06
CA ALA A 248 3.31 -23.61 7.90
C ALA A 248 4.22 -23.21 9.08
N SER A 249 4.71 -21.98 9.14
CA SER A 249 5.63 -21.51 10.19
C SER A 249 4.91 -21.18 11.49
N ALA A 250 5.67 -20.94 12.56
CA ALA A 250 5.13 -20.47 13.83
C ALA A 250 4.51 -19.05 13.74
N LYS A 251 4.82 -18.30 12.67
CA LYS A 251 4.25 -16.97 12.39
C LYS A 251 3.63 -16.96 11.00
N PRO A 252 2.43 -17.49 10.84
CA PRO A 252 1.75 -17.58 9.52
C PRO A 252 1.21 -16.25 9.01
N ALA A 253 1.10 -15.23 9.87
CA ALA A 253 0.61 -13.89 9.53
C ALA A 253 1.11 -12.85 10.53
N CYS A 254 1.06 -11.59 10.15
CA CYS A 254 1.09 -10.44 11.07
C CYS A 254 -0.35 -10.06 11.43
N GLU A 255 -0.69 -10.08 12.70
CA GLU A 255 -2.01 -9.60 13.16
C GLU A 255 -1.92 -8.12 13.56
N VAL A 256 -2.84 -7.31 13.04
CA VAL A 256 -2.97 -5.89 13.37
C VAL A 256 -4.23 -5.68 14.17
N LEU A 257 -4.09 -5.24 15.41
CA LEU A 257 -5.21 -4.80 16.26
C LEU A 257 -5.41 -3.31 16.04
N ASP A 258 -6.51 -2.96 15.41
CA ASP A 258 -6.87 -1.58 15.08
C ASP A 258 -8.07 -1.16 15.94
N PHE A 259 -7.91 -0.06 16.69
CA PHE A 259 -8.91 0.40 17.65
C PHE A 259 -9.76 1.49 17.03
N GLU A 260 -11.03 1.19 16.89
CA GLU A 260 -12.01 2.06 16.26
C GLU A 260 -12.82 2.84 17.30
N GLY A 261 -13.06 4.11 16.97
CA GLY A 261 -13.92 5.01 17.71
C GLY A 261 -14.67 5.93 16.76
N ASN A 262 -15.27 6.98 17.30
CA ASN A 262 -15.93 7.98 16.49
C ASN A 262 -14.88 8.83 15.74
N ALA A 263 -14.68 8.58 14.48
CA ALA A 263 -13.74 9.32 13.62
C ALA A 263 -14.27 10.70 13.19
N GLY A 264 -15.56 10.98 13.35
CA GLY A 264 -16.18 12.22 12.89
C GLY A 264 -16.02 12.40 11.38
N THR A 265 -15.38 13.50 10.96
CA THR A 265 -15.08 13.80 9.55
C THR A 265 -13.68 13.34 9.11
N HIS A 266 -12.89 12.73 10.01
CA HIS A 266 -11.54 12.29 9.68
C HIS A 266 -11.57 10.99 8.87
N LYS A 267 -10.85 10.96 7.76
CA LYS A 267 -10.48 9.72 7.09
C LYS A 267 -9.22 9.18 7.79
N LEU A 268 -9.40 8.19 8.63
CA LEU A 268 -8.30 7.47 9.29
C LEU A 268 -7.76 6.39 8.36
N ILE A 269 -6.48 6.05 8.50
CA ILE A 269 -5.82 5.02 7.70
C ILE A 269 -5.92 3.68 8.38
N HIS A 270 -6.23 2.65 7.61
CA HIS A 270 -6.34 1.25 8.01
C HIS A 270 -5.49 0.33 7.11
N CYS A 271 -5.45 -0.96 7.41
CA CYS A 271 -4.66 -1.92 6.62
C CYS A 271 -5.08 -1.97 5.14
N ALA A 272 -6.35 -1.81 4.82
CA ALA A 272 -6.83 -1.78 3.44
C ALA A 272 -6.26 -0.61 2.64
N ASP A 273 -6.03 0.54 3.26
CA ASP A 273 -5.42 1.70 2.61
C ASP A 273 -3.96 1.43 2.21
N ILE A 274 -3.18 0.79 3.06
CA ILE A 274 -1.76 0.51 2.78
C ILE A 274 -1.57 -0.64 1.79
N LEU A 275 -2.51 -1.58 1.74
CA LEU A 275 -2.52 -2.69 0.78
C LEU A 275 -3.25 -2.35 -0.51
N GLY A 276 -3.89 -1.18 -0.58
CA GLY A 276 -4.74 -0.76 -1.68
C GLY A 276 -4.03 -0.27 -2.94
N GLY A 277 -2.72 -0.48 -3.11
CA GLY A 277 -1.91 0.06 -4.22
C GLY A 277 -2.52 -0.12 -5.62
N ASN A 278 -3.07 -1.29 -5.92
CA ASN A 278 -3.68 -1.64 -7.21
C ASN A 278 -5.22 -1.65 -7.18
N TYR A 279 -5.84 -1.16 -6.09
CA TYR A 279 -7.29 -1.13 -5.91
C TYR A 279 -7.82 0.30 -6.00
N THR A 280 -9.07 0.45 -6.44
CA THR A 280 -9.76 1.74 -6.44
C THR A 280 -10.23 2.13 -5.04
N GLU A 281 -10.46 3.43 -4.78
CA GLU A 281 -11.00 3.89 -3.50
C GLU A 281 -12.31 3.16 -3.11
N LYS A 282 -13.18 2.85 -4.08
CA LYS A 282 -14.42 2.12 -3.82
C LYS A 282 -14.18 0.67 -3.37
N GLU A 283 -13.15 0.03 -3.93
CA GLU A 283 -12.75 -1.32 -3.53
C GLU A 283 -12.16 -1.31 -2.12
N ILE A 284 -11.32 -0.33 -1.81
CA ILE A 284 -10.75 -0.13 -0.48
C ILE A 284 -11.85 0.14 0.55
N ASP A 285 -12.74 1.10 0.30
CA ASP A 285 -13.87 1.41 1.19
C ASP A 285 -14.79 0.20 1.43
N LEU A 286 -15.01 -0.64 0.40
CA LEU A 286 -15.81 -1.84 0.54
C LEU A 286 -15.08 -2.92 1.36
N ALA A 287 -13.77 -3.08 1.16
CA ALA A 287 -12.95 -4.00 1.94
C ALA A 287 -12.91 -3.60 3.42
N GLU A 288 -12.74 -2.31 3.74
CA GLU A 288 -12.81 -1.82 5.11
C GLU A 288 -14.15 -2.14 5.78
N ARG A 289 -15.27 -1.93 5.08
CA ARG A 289 -16.58 -2.29 5.61
C ARG A 289 -16.70 -3.78 5.90
N LYS A 290 -16.12 -4.64 5.06
CA LYS A 290 -16.09 -6.09 5.29
C LYS A 290 -15.26 -6.44 6.52
N VAL A 291 -14.07 -5.84 6.68
CA VAL A 291 -13.22 -6.02 7.86
C VAL A 291 -13.95 -5.56 9.13
N LYS A 292 -14.58 -4.37 9.11
CA LYS A 292 -15.38 -3.86 10.23
C LYS A 292 -16.59 -4.73 10.55
N SER A 293 -17.30 -5.22 9.55
CA SER A 293 -18.45 -6.10 9.77
C SER A 293 -18.06 -7.45 10.39
N ALA A 294 -16.86 -7.95 10.07
CA ALA A 294 -16.33 -9.18 10.65
C ALA A 294 -15.88 -8.99 12.11
N ALA A 295 -15.63 -7.75 12.57
CA ALA A 295 -15.34 -7.49 13.98
C ALA A 295 -16.43 -8.01 14.92
N SER A 296 -17.69 -8.02 14.48
CA SER A 296 -18.81 -8.60 15.24
C SER A 296 -18.68 -10.11 15.48
N THR A 297 -17.94 -10.83 14.64
CA THR A 297 -17.66 -12.27 14.78
C THR A 297 -16.37 -12.56 15.57
N GLY A 298 -15.58 -11.52 15.88
CA GLY A 298 -14.34 -11.64 16.65
C GLY A 298 -13.18 -12.31 15.89
N ALA A 299 -13.34 -12.69 14.62
CA ALA A 299 -12.29 -13.33 13.84
C ALA A 299 -11.40 -12.30 13.12
N PRO A 300 -10.07 -12.50 13.06
CA PRO A 300 -9.19 -11.66 12.23
C PRO A 300 -9.46 -11.95 10.74
N VAL A 301 -9.44 -10.89 9.93
CA VAL A 301 -9.70 -10.95 8.50
C VAL A 301 -8.40 -10.77 7.75
N ASP A 302 -8.13 -11.64 6.77
CA ASP A 302 -7.06 -11.40 5.81
C ASP A 302 -7.43 -10.22 4.91
N VAL A 303 -6.61 -9.18 4.96
CA VAL A 303 -6.93 -7.91 4.30
C VAL A 303 -6.80 -8.02 2.78
N THR A 304 -5.88 -8.84 2.29
CA THR A 304 -5.71 -9.08 0.85
C THR A 304 -6.94 -9.80 0.29
N ASP A 305 -7.41 -10.84 0.98
CA ASP A 305 -8.64 -11.54 0.60
C ASP A 305 -9.86 -10.62 0.62
N ALA A 306 -9.94 -9.71 1.60
CA ALA A 306 -11.05 -8.75 1.69
C ALA A 306 -11.05 -7.75 0.51
N LEU A 307 -9.87 -7.30 0.08
CA LEU A 307 -9.68 -6.43 -1.08
C LEU A 307 -10.06 -7.14 -2.39
N ASP A 308 -9.62 -8.38 -2.58
CA ASP A 308 -9.97 -9.18 -3.77
C ASP A 308 -11.48 -9.46 -3.82
N GLN A 309 -12.10 -9.82 -2.70
CA GLN A 309 -13.55 -9.99 -2.61
C GLN A 309 -14.32 -8.69 -2.90
N ALA A 310 -13.82 -7.54 -2.45
CA ALA A 310 -14.42 -6.25 -2.73
C ALA A 310 -14.35 -5.91 -4.22
N ARG A 311 -13.21 -6.16 -4.87
CA ARG A 311 -13.01 -6.00 -6.32
C ARG A 311 -13.97 -6.88 -7.11
N ASP A 312 -14.07 -8.16 -6.77
CA ASP A 312 -14.96 -9.11 -7.46
C ASP A 312 -16.43 -8.71 -7.29
N GLU A 313 -16.81 -8.27 -6.10
CA GLU A 313 -18.17 -7.81 -5.83
C GLU A 313 -18.52 -6.56 -6.65
N LEU A 314 -17.65 -5.56 -6.71
CA LEU A 314 -17.88 -4.36 -7.51
C LEU A 314 -17.92 -4.65 -9.00
N ARG A 315 -17.02 -5.53 -9.50
CA ARG A 315 -17.06 -6.01 -10.89
C ARG A 315 -18.38 -6.71 -11.23
N ARG A 316 -18.88 -7.57 -10.33
CA ARG A 316 -20.20 -8.21 -10.49
C ARG A 316 -21.34 -7.19 -10.50
N ARG A 317 -21.34 -6.21 -9.58
CA ARG A 317 -22.34 -5.13 -9.55
C ARG A 317 -22.33 -4.33 -10.83
N GLU A 318 -21.16 -3.93 -11.32
CA GLU A 318 -21.01 -3.22 -12.60
C GLU A 318 -21.51 -4.05 -13.78
N TYR A 319 -21.19 -5.34 -13.81
CA TYR A 319 -21.68 -6.24 -14.85
C TYR A 319 -23.23 -6.33 -14.85
N PHE A 320 -23.85 -6.49 -13.68
CA PHE A 320 -25.30 -6.52 -13.57
C PHE A 320 -25.96 -5.18 -13.94
N GLU A 321 -25.36 -4.05 -13.56
CA GLU A 321 -25.85 -2.73 -13.95
C GLU A 321 -25.73 -2.50 -15.47
N LYS A 322 -24.63 -2.93 -16.07
CA LYS A 322 -24.45 -2.90 -17.53
C LYS A 322 -25.47 -3.80 -18.22
N ALA A 323 -25.72 -5.00 -17.70
CA ALA A 323 -26.70 -5.95 -18.23
C ALA A 323 -28.15 -5.39 -18.12
N LYS A 324 -28.52 -4.78 -16.97
CA LYS A 324 -29.81 -4.11 -16.81
C LYS A 324 -29.98 -2.96 -17.82
N ARG A 325 -28.94 -2.14 -18.03
CA ARG A 325 -28.98 -1.04 -18.99
C ARG A 325 -29.07 -1.55 -20.45
N ALA A 326 -28.41 -2.66 -20.77
CA ALA A 326 -28.50 -3.28 -22.08
C ALA A 326 -29.93 -3.79 -22.40
N HIS A 327 -30.69 -4.22 -21.38
CA HIS A 327 -32.10 -4.62 -21.54
C HIS A 327 -33.07 -3.43 -21.73
N ILE A 328 -32.67 -2.22 -21.38
CA ILE A 328 -33.51 -1.00 -21.48
C ILE A 328 -33.33 -0.27 -22.84
N ILE A 329 -32.29 -0.60 -23.62
CA ILE A 329 -31.98 0.10 -24.87
C ILE A 329 -32.44 -0.73 -26.07
N GLY A 330 -33.71 -0.74 -26.32
CA GLY A 330 -34.24 -0.92 -27.67
C GLY A 330 -34.09 0.38 -28.45
N THR A 331 -33.15 0.46 -29.39
CA THR A 331 -32.76 1.58 -30.27
C THR A 331 -31.72 2.54 -29.70
N ALA A 332 -30.42 2.18 -29.77
CA ALA A 332 -29.34 3.12 -29.57
C ALA A 332 -28.61 3.39 -30.89
N LYS A 333 -28.50 4.67 -31.26
CA LYS A 333 -27.51 5.15 -32.23
C LYS A 333 -26.11 4.95 -31.67
N TYR A 334 -25.28 4.14 -32.35
CA TYR A 334 -23.92 3.92 -31.99
C TYR A 334 -23.09 5.20 -32.11
N THR A 335 -22.64 5.72 -30.98
CA THR A 335 -21.47 6.61 -30.95
C THR A 335 -20.24 5.73 -30.70
N THR A 336 -19.26 5.85 -31.60
CA THR A 336 -17.98 5.15 -31.48
C THR A 336 -17.32 5.48 -30.14
N ARG A 337 -17.34 4.55 -29.17
CA ARG A 337 -16.49 4.63 -27.99
C ARG A 337 -15.07 4.35 -28.43
N GLY A 338 -14.15 5.26 -28.10
CA GLY A 338 -12.72 4.97 -28.21
C GLY A 338 -12.41 3.70 -27.41
N VAL A 339 -11.78 2.72 -28.06
CA VAL A 339 -11.36 1.49 -27.39
C VAL A 339 -10.21 1.85 -26.46
N ASP A 340 -10.32 1.50 -25.19
CA ASP A 340 -9.23 1.72 -24.23
C ASP A 340 -8.00 0.91 -24.68
N PRO A 341 -6.85 1.56 -24.91
CA PRO A 341 -5.65 0.85 -25.35
C PRO A 341 -5.13 -0.15 -24.32
N PHE A 342 -5.44 0.00 -23.03
CA PHE A 342 -5.07 -0.95 -21.99
C PHE A 342 -5.87 -2.24 -22.10
N ASP A 343 -7.20 -2.14 -22.26
CA ASP A 343 -8.07 -3.29 -22.48
C ASP A 343 -7.68 -4.06 -23.77
N MET A 344 -7.29 -3.31 -24.82
CA MET A 344 -6.93 -3.93 -26.09
C MET A 344 -5.59 -4.66 -26.05
N LEU A 345 -4.66 -4.23 -25.20
CA LEU A 345 -3.35 -4.84 -25.06
C LEU A 345 -3.29 -5.88 -23.93
N ASP A 346 -4.43 -6.08 -23.25
CA ASP A 346 -4.57 -6.97 -22.09
C ASP A 346 -3.50 -6.70 -21.02
N ILE A 347 -3.41 -5.41 -20.64
CA ILE A 347 -2.51 -4.96 -19.57
C ILE A 347 -3.27 -4.09 -18.58
N ASP A 348 -2.93 -4.26 -17.30
CA ASP A 348 -3.46 -3.41 -16.25
C ASP A 348 -3.01 -1.96 -16.46
N ARG A 349 -3.94 -1.03 -16.24
CA ARG A 349 -3.63 0.39 -16.27
C ARG A 349 -2.82 0.73 -15.00
N PRO A 350 -1.60 1.31 -15.13
CA PRO A 350 -0.85 1.75 -13.97
C PRO A 350 -1.67 2.67 -13.08
N VAL A 351 -1.63 2.39 -11.77
CA VAL A 351 -2.33 3.23 -10.78
C VAL A 351 -1.76 4.64 -10.84
N ARG A 352 -2.64 5.62 -10.99
CA ARG A 352 -2.28 7.04 -10.93
C ARG A 352 -2.09 7.42 -9.47
N ARG A 353 -0.86 7.73 -9.08
CA ARG A 353 -0.53 8.31 -7.77
C ARG A 353 -0.50 9.83 -7.88
N GLY A 354 -0.63 10.56 -6.77
CA GLY A 354 -0.74 12.02 -6.75
C GLY A 354 0.31 12.74 -7.61
N TRP A 355 1.55 12.29 -7.57
CA TRP A 355 2.67 12.83 -8.36
C TRP A 355 2.71 12.38 -9.84
N ASP A 356 2.06 11.26 -10.20
CA ASP A 356 1.91 10.76 -11.58
C ASP A 356 0.75 11.43 -12.35
N THR A 357 -0.17 12.09 -11.66
CA THR A 357 -1.44 12.56 -12.26
C THR A 357 -1.26 13.75 -13.18
N HIS A 358 -0.17 14.49 -13.07
CA HIS A 358 0.05 15.76 -13.76
C HIS A 358 1.15 15.73 -14.82
N GLU A 359 1.96 14.65 -14.91
CA GLU A 359 2.97 14.54 -15.96
C GLU A 359 2.40 13.96 -17.26
N PRO A 360 2.18 14.77 -18.30
CA PRO A 360 1.79 14.25 -19.61
C PRO A 360 2.96 13.48 -20.23
N PRO A 361 2.69 12.60 -21.20
CA PRO A 361 3.74 11.92 -21.96
C PRO A 361 4.72 12.92 -22.61
N SER A 362 6.02 12.61 -22.57
CA SER A 362 7.03 13.40 -23.27
C SER A 362 6.81 13.39 -24.79
N ASP A 363 7.38 14.37 -25.50
CA ASP A 363 7.28 14.43 -26.95
C ASP A 363 7.72 13.14 -27.67
N PRO A 364 8.85 12.50 -27.29
CA PRO A 364 9.22 11.21 -27.85
C PRO A 364 8.20 10.11 -27.59
N GLN A 365 7.60 10.08 -26.39
CA GLN A 365 6.55 9.10 -26.05
C GLN A 365 5.26 9.36 -26.85
N ARG A 366 4.83 10.61 -26.97
CA ARG A 366 3.68 11.00 -27.81
C ARG A 366 3.85 10.55 -29.25
N ASN A 367 4.97 10.89 -29.85
CA ASN A 367 5.30 10.51 -31.22
C ASN A 367 5.32 8.98 -31.42
N LEU A 368 5.80 8.24 -30.43
CA LEU A 368 5.87 6.78 -30.51
C LEU A 368 4.47 6.13 -30.34
N LEU A 369 3.65 6.64 -29.43
CA LEU A 369 2.26 6.19 -29.27
C LEU A 369 1.44 6.43 -30.53
N GLU A 370 1.57 7.59 -31.17
CA GLU A 370 0.90 7.91 -32.43
C GLU A 370 1.35 6.98 -33.56
N LYS A 371 2.64 6.65 -33.64
CA LYS A 371 3.14 5.64 -34.58
C LYS A 371 2.47 4.28 -34.36
N PHE A 372 2.25 3.89 -33.11
CA PHE A 372 1.50 2.68 -32.78
C PHE A 372 -0.01 2.80 -33.01
N GLY A 373 -0.54 4.01 -33.21
CA GLY A 373 -1.97 4.29 -33.44
C GLY A 373 -2.77 4.47 -32.16
N ILE A 374 -2.08 4.80 -31.06
CA ILE A 374 -2.66 5.10 -29.74
C ILE A 374 -2.71 6.61 -29.57
N ASP A 375 -3.86 7.14 -29.16
CA ASP A 375 -4.02 8.57 -28.85
C ASP A 375 -3.35 8.89 -27.51
N PRO A 376 -2.34 9.78 -27.46
CA PRO A 376 -1.62 10.09 -26.23
C PRO A 376 -2.39 11.03 -25.28
N ARG A 377 -3.52 11.61 -25.70
CA ARG A 377 -4.29 12.57 -24.89
C ARG A 377 -4.90 11.90 -23.66
N GLY A 378 -4.73 12.53 -22.51
CA GLY A 378 -5.25 12.03 -21.23
C GLY A 378 -4.45 10.88 -20.61
N LEU A 379 -3.33 10.49 -21.20
CA LEU A 379 -2.39 9.54 -20.62
C LEU A 379 -1.35 10.28 -19.76
N THR A 380 -0.92 9.63 -18.69
CA THR A 380 0.27 10.03 -17.92
C THR A 380 1.54 9.45 -18.55
N LYS A 381 2.70 9.96 -18.18
CA LYS A 381 4.01 9.49 -18.64
C LYS A 381 4.23 7.99 -18.31
N LYS A 382 3.75 7.54 -17.16
CA LYS A 382 3.81 6.14 -16.70
C LYS A 382 2.90 5.24 -17.55
N GLU A 383 1.66 5.65 -17.79
CA GLU A 383 0.73 4.96 -18.68
C GLU A 383 1.28 4.86 -20.11
N ALA A 384 1.89 5.93 -20.60
CA ALA A 384 2.57 5.95 -21.90
C ALA A 384 3.69 4.91 -21.98
N ASN A 385 4.53 4.83 -20.94
CA ASN A 385 5.61 3.84 -20.88
C ASN A 385 5.09 2.40 -20.88
N ALA A 386 4.04 2.10 -20.11
CA ALA A 386 3.44 0.77 -20.08
C ALA A 386 2.92 0.35 -21.46
N LEU A 387 2.17 1.23 -22.13
CA LEU A 387 1.64 0.98 -23.49
C LEU A 387 2.76 0.79 -24.52
N ILE A 388 3.79 1.64 -24.48
CA ILE A 388 4.94 1.56 -25.39
C ILE A 388 5.69 0.24 -25.18
N SER A 389 5.97 -0.12 -23.94
CA SER A 389 6.68 -1.36 -23.60
C SER A 389 5.91 -2.58 -24.08
N GLN A 390 4.60 -2.61 -23.89
CA GLN A 390 3.77 -3.72 -24.39
C GLN A 390 3.73 -3.78 -25.91
N CYS A 391 3.59 -2.65 -26.59
CA CYS A 391 3.62 -2.63 -28.06
C CYS A 391 4.97 -3.14 -28.61
N ILE A 392 6.09 -2.80 -27.96
CA ILE A 392 7.42 -3.28 -28.33
C ILE A 392 7.53 -4.78 -28.06
N SER A 393 7.04 -5.26 -26.92
CA SER A 393 7.04 -6.68 -26.55
C SER A 393 6.23 -7.50 -27.54
N ASN A 394 5.00 -7.09 -27.86
CA ASN A 394 4.15 -7.76 -28.85
C ASN A 394 4.81 -7.85 -30.22
N ARG A 395 5.49 -6.75 -30.64
CA ARG A 395 6.24 -6.75 -31.89
C ARG A 395 7.40 -7.75 -31.88
N LYS A 396 8.16 -7.86 -30.78
CA LYS A 396 9.25 -8.83 -30.63
C LYS A 396 8.74 -10.28 -30.65
N GLN A 397 7.55 -10.50 -30.13
CA GLN A 397 6.88 -11.81 -30.10
C GLN A 397 6.14 -12.16 -31.42
N GLY A 398 6.19 -11.30 -32.42
CA GLY A 398 5.50 -11.51 -33.69
C GLY A 398 3.96 -11.44 -33.58
N LYS A 399 3.42 -10.83 -32.53
CA LYS A 399 1.98 -10.66 -32.34
C LYS A 399 1.42 -9.50 -33.20
N ALA A 400 0.11 -9.52 -33.42
CA ALA A 400 -0.59 -8.47 -34.14
C ALA A 400 -0.36 -7.10 -33.52
N THR A 401 -0.12 -6.09 -34.35
CA THR A 401 0.06 -4.71 -33.89
C THR A 401 -1.24 -4.11 -33.36
N PHE A 402 -1.14 -3.10 -32.49
CA PHE A 402 -2.31 -2.38 -31.99
C PHE A 402 -3.24 -1.86 -33.11
N LYS A 403 -2.66 -1.34 -34.20
CA LYS A 403 -3.43 -0.90 -35.38
C LYS A 403 -4.20 -2.03 -36.04
N GLN A 404 -3.58 -3.19 -36.18
CA GLN A 404 -4.22 -4.37 -36.75
C GLN A 404 -5.34 -4.89 -35.85
N GLN A 405 -5.09 -4.99 -34.55
CA GLN A 405 -6.11 -5.40 -33.57
C GLN A 405 -7.29 -4.42 -33.52
N LYS A 406 -7.03 -3.12 -33.59
CA LYS A 406 -8.07 -2.09 -33.63
C LYS A 406 -9.00 -2.25 -34.86
N ILE A 407 -8.43 -2.58 -36.02
CA ILE A 407 -9.22 -2.88 -37.21
C ILE A 407 -10.02 -4.16 -37.02
N LEU A 408 -9.37 -5.25 -36.60
CA LEU A 408 -10.01 -6.56 -36.47
C LEU A 408 -11.11 -6.58 -35.42
N ASN A 409 -10.91 -5.92 -34.27
CA ASN A 409 -11.92 -5.81 -33.23
C ASN A 409 -13.19 -5.08 -33.71
N LYS A 410 -13.06 -4.13 -34.62
CA LYS A 410 -14.20 -3.45 -35.24
C LYS A 410 -15.12 -4.42 -36.00
N TYR A 411 -14.56 -5.53 -36.50
CA TYR A 411 -15.29 -6.54 -37.25
C TYR A 411 -15.53 -7.83 -36.43
N GLY A 412 -15.18 -7.84 -35.13
CA GLY A 412 -15.33 -9.02 -34.28
C GLY A 412 -14.43 -10.18 -34.67
N MET A 413 -13.22 -9.88 -35.19
CA MET A 413 -12.22 -10.84 -35.68
C MET A 413 -10.86 -10.68 -34.97
N GLY A 414 -10.81 -9.96 -33.84
CA GLY A 414 -9.63 -9.78 -33.01
C GLY A 414 -9.31 -11.03 -32.19
N GLY A 415 -8.25 -10.94 -31.37
CA GLY A 415 -7.79 -12.01 -30.47
C GLY A 415 -6.27 -12.06 -30.39
N ASP A 416 -5.74 -13.04 -29.66
CA ASP A 416 -4.29 -13.26 -29.54
C ASP A 416 -3.79 -14.00 -30.82
N ILE A 417 -3.50 -13.23 -31.85
CA ILE A 417 -3.09 -13.71 -33.18
C ILE A 417 -1.75 -13.11 -33.59
N THR A 418 -1.06 -13.81 -34.50
CA THR A 418 0.22 -13.33 -35.04
C THR A 418 0.03 -12.16 -36.00
N PHE A 419 1.11 -11.41 -36.26
CA PHE A 419 1.16 -10.30 -37.21
C PHE A 419 0.68 -10.72 -38.62
N ASP A 420 1.15 -11.90 -39.06
CA ASP A 420 0.82 -12.42 -40.42
C ASP A 420 -0.63 -12.87 -40.53
N GLU A 421 -1.18 -13.49 -39.49
CA GLU A 421 -2.59 -13.83 -39.42
C GLU A 421 -3.49 -12.58 -39.41
N ALA A 422 -3.13 -11.59 -38.63
CA ALA A 422 -3.83 -10.31 -38.60
C ALA A 422 -3.80 -9.62 -39.96
N SER A 423 -2.67 -9.65 -40.65
CA SER A 423 -2.53 -9.09 -42.00
C SER A 423 -3.43 -9.79 -43.02
N ARG A 424 -3.48 -11.16 -42.99
CA ARG A 424 -4.38 -11.95 -43.84
C ARG A 424 -5.86 -11.64 -43.59
N ARG A 425 -6.26 -11.58 -42.34
CA ARG A 425 -7.65 -11.24 -41.96
C ARG A 425 -8.06 -9.80 -42.38
N ILE A 426 -7.17 -8.83 -42.24
CA ILE A 426 -7.40 -7.45 -42.71
C ILE A 426 -7.54 -7.41 -44.23
N GLU A 427 -6.70 -8.17 -44.97
CA GLU A 427 -6.78 -8.22 -46.40
C GLU A 427 -8.09 -8.85 -46.90
N ALA A 428 -8.56 -9.92 -46.25
CA ALA A 428 -9.87 -10.51 -46.50
C ALA A 428 -11.04 -9.52 -46.25
N ILE A 429 -10.94 -8.70 -45.18
CA ILE A 429 -11.95 -7.64 -44.92
C ILE A 429 -11.92 -6.58 -46.03
N LYS A 430 -10.74 -6.17 -46.51
CA LYS A 430 -10.59 -5.23 -47.60
C LYS A 430 -11.20 -5.76 -48.89
N GLN A 431 -10.87 -7.01 -49.27
CA GLN A 431 -11.41 -7.64 -50.46
C GLN A 431 -12.91 -7.83 -50.40
N ASN A 432 -13.49 -7.95 -49.19
CA ASN A 432 -14.95 -8.02 -49.01
C ASN A 432 -15.61 -6.63 -48.84
N GLY A 433 -14.98 -5.56 -49.31
CA GLY A 433 -15.55 -4.21 -49.29
C GLY A 433 -15.73 -3.63 -47.89
N TRP A 434 -14.79 -3.89 -46.97
CA TRP A 434 -14.82 -3.47 -45.57
C TRP A 434 -16.02 -4.04 -44.78
N LYS A 435 -16.46 -5.22 -45.12
CA LYS A 435 -17.48 -6.00 -44.39
C LYS A 435 -16.88 -7.28 -43.83
N LYS A 436 -17.45 -7.82 -42.75
CA LYS A 436 -17.04 -9.12 -42.22
C LYS A 436 -17.25 -10.22 -43.29
N PRO A 437 -16.24 -11.00 -43.68
CA PRO A 437 -16.41 -12.10 -44.61
C PRO A 437 -17.38 -13.16 -44.06
N ALA A 438 -18.23 -13.71 -44.90
CA ALA A 438 -19.14 -14.79 -44.54
C ALA A 438 -18.32 -16.05 -44.17
N GLY A 439 -18.57 -16.63 -42.97
CA GLY A 439 -17.86 -17.82 -42.51
C GLY A 439 -16.58 -17.53 -41.70
N ALA A 440 -16.21 -16.27 -41.42
CA ALA A 440 -15.09 -15.99 -40.53
C ALA A 440 -15.47 -16.31 -39.07
N VAL A 441 -14.78 -17.31 -38.51
CA VAL A 441 -14.89 -17.69 -37.08
C VAL A 441 -14.39 -16.55 -36.24
N ALA A 442 -15.09 -16.27 -35.12
CA ALA A 442 -14.76 -15.24 -34.14
C ALA A 442 -13.45 -15.52 -33.40
#